data_67f1486b080414d6e01ada32fbd837fc
#
_entry.id   67f1486b080414d6e01ada32fbd837fc
#
_cell.length_a   1.000
_cell.length_b   1.000
_cell.length_c   1.000
_cell.angle_alpha   90.00
_cell.angle_beta   90.00
_cell.angle_gamma   90.00
#
_symmetry.space_group_name_H-M   'P 1'
#
loop_
_entity.id
_entity.type
_entity.pdbx_description
1 polymer ?
#
loop_
_entity_poly.entity_id
_entity_poly.type
_entity_poly.pdbx_seq_one_letter_code
_entity_poly.pdbx_strand_id
1 'polypeptide(L)'
;IVTDHHDIPYREENGERRVILPPADAILNPKQYDCLYPNKNLCGAVVAFKYITALYERFDIQKKELEDYYELVAIATVGDVMDLQGENRILVKEGLKRIRHTKNIGLQALMQACNVQPENISAYHFGYVLGPCVNATGRLDTARHALRLFETGQETEAEEIARDLVDLNQERKELTLQGVEMAKKLCEEGGYENDPVLVLFLPDVHESIAGLIAVRIREMYNRPVFVLTRGEEGVKGSGRSTENYSMYENMCGCAELFTKFGGHPMAAGLSLPEENVEKFRRKINENCPLTVEEVCPDIHIDMAMPVGYASTE
;
A
#
# COMPACT_ATOMS: atom_id res chain seq x y z
N ILE A 1 18.73 3.65 -15.39
CA ILE A 1 18.79 2.84 -14.17
C ILE A 1 17.39 2.81 -13.58
N VAL A 2 16.91 1.62 -13.19
CA VAL A 2 15.64 1.40 -12.49
C VAL A 2 15.97 0.95 -11.06
N THR A 3 15.38 1.62 -10.06
CA THR A 3 15.39 1.18 -8.66
C THR A 3 13.98 0.74 -8.29
N ASP A 4 13.81 -0.48 -7.81
CA ASP A 4 12.51 -1.05 -7.48
C ASP A 4 12.63 -2.06 -6.33
N HIS A 5 11.49 -2.41 -5.72
CA HIS A 5 11.38 -3.35 -4.61
C HIS A 5 10.19 -4.32 -4.76
N HIS A 6 9.39 -4.16 -5.80
CA HIS A 6 8.26 -5.05 -6.07
C HIS A 6 8.75 -6.45 -6.47
N ASP A 7 7.86 -7.42 -6.35
CA ASP A 7 8.11 -8.76 -6.85
C ASP A 7 8.32 -8.74 -8.36
N ILE A 8 9.26 -9.55 -8.82
CA ILE A 8 9.63 -9.55 -10.23
C ILE A 8 8.63 -10.39 -11.01
N PRO A 9 7.93 -9.82 -11.99
CA PRO A 9 6.98 -10.56 -12.79
C PRO A 9 7.70 -11.63 -13.63
N TYR A 10 7.02 -12.76 -13.84
CA TYR A 10 7.52 -13.85 -14.68
C TYR A 10 6.40 -14.41 -15.56
N ARG A 11 6.78 -15.11 -16.63
CA ARG A 11 5.91 -15.96 -17.42
C ARG A 11 6.39 -17.40 -17.32
N GLU A 12 5.45 -18.33 -17.35
CA GLU A 12 5.79 -19.74 -17.51
C GLU A 12 5.82 -20.09 -19.00
N GLU A 13 7.00 -20.44 -19.49
CA GLU A 13 7.21 -20.89 -20.87
C GLU A 13 7.84 -22.30 -20.81
N ASN A 14 7.14 -23.29 -21.35
CA ASN A 14 7.61 -24.71 -21.39
C ASN A 14 7.94 -25.32 -20.01
N GLY A 15 7.27 -24.88 -18.93
CA GLY A 15 7.52 -25.34 -17.55
C GLY A 15 8.68 -24.65 -16.85
N GLU A 16 9.30 -23.64 -17.47
CA GLU A 16 10.32 -22.79 -16.89
C GLU A 16 9.76 -21.38 -16.60
N ARG A 17 10.15 -20.83 -15.45
CA ARG A 17 9.83 -19.44 -15.11
C ARG A 17 10.82 -18.49 -15.78
N ARG A 18 10.31 -17.68 -16.68
CA ARG A 18 11.06 -16.63 -17.36
C ARG A 18 10.69 -15.28 -16.77
N VAL A 19 11.64 -14.63 -16.09
CA VAL A 19 11.44 -13.29 -15.51
C VAL A 19 11.26 -12.23 -16.58
N ILE A 20 10.40 -11.25 -16.29
CA ILE A 20 10.13 -10.10 -17.16
C ILE A 20 10.74 -8.88 -16.49
N LEU A 21 11.81 -8.36 -17.06
CA LEU A 21 12.46 -7.14 -16.60
C LEU A 21 12.21 -6.00 -17.58
N PRO A 22 12.07 -4.76 -17.09
CA PRO A 22 11.96 -3.59 -17.97
C PRO A 22 13.26 -3.39 -18.76
N PRO A 23 13.19 -2.82 -19.98
CA PRO A 23 14.38 -2.50 -20.76
C PRO A 23 15.15 -1.34 -20.10
N ALA A 24 16.22 -1.65 -19.38
CA ALA A 24 17.07 -0.67 -18.68
C ALA A 24 18.54 -1.14 -18.68
N ASP A 25 19.49 -0.19 -18.64
CA ASP A 25 20.92 -0.48 -18.58
C ASP A 25 21.30 -1.15 -17.26
N ALA A 26 20.61 -0.84 -16.18
CA ALA A 26 20.78 -1.47 -14.88
C ALA A 26 19.46 -1.45 -14.08
N ILE A 27 19.21 -2.53 -13.35
CA ILE A 27 18.05 -2.69 -12.48
C ILE A 27 18.53 -3.06 -11.08
N LEU A 28 18.15 -2.25 -10.11
CA LEU A 28 18.43 -2.45 -8.70
C LEU A 28 17.14 -2.86 -7.99
N ASN A 29 16.97 -4.15 -7.78
CA ASN A 29 15.86 -4.71 -7.03
C ASN A 29 16.39 -5.87 -6.17
N PRO A 30 16.28 -5.81 -4.83
CA PRO A 30 16.81 -6.85 -3.95
C PRO A 30 16.15 -8.22 -4.17
N LYS A 31 14.96 -8.27 -4.79
CA LYS A 31 14.21 -9.49 -5.08
C LYS A 31 14.62 -10.19 -6.38
N GLN A 32 15.58 -9.66 -7.15
CA GLN A 32 16.15 -10.41 -8.26
C GLN A 32 16.77 -11.72 -7.74
N TYR A 33 16.61 -12.79 -8.51
CA TYR A 33 17.02 -14.15 -8.11
C TYR A 33 18.52 -14.28 -7.85
N ASP A 34 19.34 -13.49 -8.56
CA ASP A 34 20.79 -13.44 -8.47
C ASP A 34 21.32 -12.35 -7.52
N CYS A 35 20.43 -11.57 -6.94
CA CYS A 35 20.81 -10.53 -6.00
C CYS A 35 21.25 -11.14 -4.66
N LEU A 36 22.49 -10.87 -4.25
CA LEU A 36 23.06 -11.36 -2.99
C LEU A 36 22.75 -10.47 -1.78
N TYR A 37 22.02 -9.36 -1.98
CA TYR A 37 21.68 -8.49 -0.86
C TYR A 37 20.80 -9.23 0.15
N PRO A 38 21.18 -9.25 1.46
CA PRO A 38 20.55 -10.14 2.43
C PRO A 38 19.11 -9.74 2.77
N ASN A 39 18.80 -8.44 2.81
CA ASN A 39 17.45 -7.96 3.10
C ASN A 39 16.65 -7.78 1.81
N LYS A 40 15.64 -8.62 1.61
CA LYS A 40 14.74 -8.56 0.46
C LYS A 40 13.54 -7.62 0.69
N ASN A 41 13.26 -7.30 1.96
CA ASN A 41 12.10 -6.49 2.38
C ASN A 41 12.49 -5.03 2.58
N LEU A 42 12.92 -4.37 1.50
CA LEU A 42 13.21 -2.94 1.47
C LEU A 42 12.13 -2.22 0.70
N CYS A 43 11.74 -1.01 1.11
CA CYS A 43 10.89 -0.15 0.27
C CYS A 43 11.71 0.52 -0.84
N GLY A 44 11.02 1.04 -1.86
CA GLY A 44 11.67 1.70 -3.01
C GLY A 44 12.59 2.84 -2.63
N ALA A 45 12.23 3.64 -1.62
CA ALA A 45 13.06 4.73 -1.12
C ALA A 45 14.37 4.23 -0.50
N VAL A 46 14.36 3.09 0.20
CA VAL A 46 15.59 2.48 0.76
C VAL A 46 16.49 1.98 -0.36
N VAL A 47 15.94 1.35 -1.40
CA VAL A 47 16.73 0.91 -2.57
C VAL A 47 17.41 2.09 -3.25
N ALA A 48 16.67 3.19 -3.47
CA ALA A 48 17.20 4.43 -4.03
C ALA A 48 18.28 5.05 -3.11
N PHE A 49 18.04 5.10 -1.81
CA PHE A 49 18.99 5.61 -0.82
C PHE A 49 20.31 4.81 -0.82
N LYS A 50 20.24 3.48 -0.91
CA LYS A 50 21.41 2.63 -1.01
C LYS A 50 22.20 2.87 -2.29
N TYR A 51 21.50 3.06 -3.40
CA TYR A 51 22.12 3.42 -4.67
C TYR A 51 22.88 4.75 -4.56
N ILE A 52 22.24 5.78 -4.00
CA ILE A 52 22.87 7.09 -3.78
C ILE A 52 24.08 6.96 -2.84
N THR A 53 23.96 6.16 -1.77
CA THR A 53 25.08 5.90 -0.84
C THR A 53 26.27 5.29 -1.57
N ALA A 54 26.06 4.30 -2.43
CA ALA A 54 27.12 3.68 -3.22
C ALA A 54 27.75 4.67 -4.23
N LEU A 55 26.95 5.57 -4.83
CA LEU A 55 27.48 6.63 -5.68
C LEU A 55 28.36 7.60 -4.88
N TYR A 56 27.93 8.02 -3.70
CA TYR A 56 28.70 8.92 -2.84
C TYR A 56 30.05 8.29 -2.46
N GLU A 57 30.06 7.01 -2.11
CA GLU A 57 31.30 6.26 -1.87
C GLU A 57 32.18 6.18 -3.11
N ARG A 58 31.59 5.93 -4.27
CA ARG A 58 32.34 5.80 -5.53
C ARG A 58 32.96 7.10 -6.03
N PHE A 59 32.32 8.24 -5.75
CA PHE A 59 32.79 9.57 -6.16
C PHE A 59 33.44 10.36 -5.04
N ASP A 60 33.69 9.73 -3.89
CA ASP A 60 34.32 10.34 -2.71
C ASP A 60 33.58 11.59 -2.19
N ILE A 61 32.24 11.55 -2.27
CA ILE A 61 31.36 12.61 -1.76
C ILE A 61 31.14 12.39 -0.25
N GLN A 62 31.10 13.46 0.51
CA GLN A 62 30.94 13.39 1.97
C GLN A 62 29.57 12.78 2.34
N LYS A 63 29.57 11.72 3.14
CA LYS A 63 28.34 11.03 3.60
C LYS A 63 27.43 11.91 4.45
N LYS A 64 27.89 13.07 4.91
CA LYS A 64 27.09 13.99 5.73
C LYS A 64 25.84 14.47 4.97
N GLU A 65 25.90 14.61 3.65
CA GLU A 65 24.76 15.01 2.84
C GLU A 65 23.67 13.92 2.76
N LEU A 66 24.04 12.65 3.00
CA LEU A 66 23.08 11.55 3.07
C LEU A 66 22.22 11.60 4.33
N GLU A 67 22.65 12.35 5.35
CA GLU A 67 21.97 12.41 6.63
C GLU A 67 20.56 12.99 6.52
N ASP A 68 20.34 13.92 5.60
CA ASP A 68 19.06 14.58 5.37
C ASP A 68 18.02 13.65 4.72
N TYR A 69 18.44 12.52 4.13
CA TYR A 69 17.53 11.53 3.53
C TYR A 69 16.95 10.52 4.54
N TYR A 70 17.56 10.35 5.72
CA TYR A 70 17.07 9.36 6.71
C TYR A 70 15.63 9.60 7.12
N GLU A 71 15.19 10.83 7.19
CA GLU A 71 13.83 11.22 7.54
C GLU A 71 12.82 10.70 6.51
N LEU A 72 13.09 10.96 5.23
CA LEU A 72 12.25 10.51 4.10
C LEU A 72 12.26 8.99 3.96
N VAL A 73 13.43 8.37 4.11
CA VAL A 73 13.59 6.90 4.09
C VAL A 73 12.77 6.25 5.19
N ALA A 74 12.76 6.83 6.39
CA ALA A 74 12.00 6.31 7.53
C ALA A 74 10.49 6.43 7.30
N ILE A 75 10.03 7.59 6.82
CA ILE A 75 8.61 7.81 6.49
C ILE A 75 8.17 6.82 5.41
N ALA A 76 8.97 6.64 4.36
CA ALA A 76 8.67 5.71 3.28
C ALA A 76 8.64 4.25 3.75
N THR A 77 9.61 3.85 4.58
CA THR A 77 9.68 2.48 5.13
C THR A 77 8.44 2.11 5.93
N VAL A 78 7.99 3.04 6.80
CA VAL A 78 6.77 2.83 7.60
C VAL A 78 5.51 2.96 6.76
N GLY A 79 5.47 3.93 5.84
CA GLY A 79 4.32 4.18 4.95
C GLY A 79 4.05 3.05 3.96
N ASP A 80 5.09 2.31 3.57
CA ASP A 80 5.04 1.13 2.71
C ASP A 80 4.86 -0.19 3.50
N VAL A 81 4.63 -0.08 4.80
CA VAL A 81 4.34 -1.19 5.73
C VAL A 81 5.44 -2.27 5.72
N MET A 82 6.71 -1.84 5.58
CA MET A 82 7.84 -2.75 5.64
C MET A 82 8.08 -3.27 7.06
N ASP A 83 8.47 -4.53 7.18
CA ASP A 83 8.84 -5.13 8.47
C ASP A 83 9.93 -4.31 9.16
N LEU A 84 9.64 -3.81 10.37
CA LEU A 84 10.59 -3.01 11.15
C LEU A 84 11.59 -3.89 11.92
N GLN A 85 12.30 -4.75 11.18
CA GLN A 85 13.34 -5.63 11.67
C GLN A 85 14.68 -5.28 11.03
N GLY A 86 15.78 -5.73 11.65
CA GLY A 86 17.13 -5.56 11.12
C GLY A 86 17.40 -4.13 10.65
N GLU A 87 17.76 -3.99 9.38
CA GLU A 87 18.12 -2.72 8.75
C GLU A 87 16.96 -1.71 8.69
N ASN A 88 15.74 -2.14 8.36
CA ASN A 88 14.58 -1.26 8.33
C ASN A 88 14.35 -0.59 9.69
N ARG A 89 14.49 -1.37 10.78
CA ARG A 89 14.38 -0.83 12.15
C ARG A 89 15.45 0.22 12.44
N ILE A 90 16.69 -0.01 11.99
CA ILE A 90 17.81 0.94 12.19
C ILE A 90 17.50 2.25 11.46
N LEU A 91 17.10 2.17 10.18
CA LEU A 91 16.76 3.33 9.35
C LEU A 91 15.60 4.14 9.95
N VAL A 92 14.55 3.45 10.39
CA VAL A 92 13.39 4.12 11.01
C VAL A 92 13.75 4.77 12.34
N LYS A 93 14.56 4.11 13.18
CA LYS A 93 15.02 4.72 14.45
C LYS A 93 15.87 5.97 14.21
N GLU A 94 16.77 5.92 13.21
CA GLU A 94 17.60 7.07 12.89
C GLU A 94 16.77 8.21 12.30
N GLY A 95 15.83 7.93 11.40
CA GLY A 95 14.92 8.93 10.86
C GLY A 95 14.02 9.58 11.92
N LEU A 96 13.47 8.79 12.86
CA LEU A 96 12.70 9.29 14.00
C LEU A 96 13.51 10.20 14.94
N LYS A 97 14.80 9.93 15.08
CA LYS A 97 15.69 10.79 15.87
C LYS A 97 15.94 12.12 15.17
N ARG A 98 16.17 12.08 13.84
CA ARG A 98 16.54 13.25 13.05
C ARG A 98 15.36 14.18 12.79
N ILE A 99 14.20 13.65 12.49
CA ILE A 99 13.01 14.45 12.15
C ILE A 99 12.60 15.42 13.28
N ARG A 100 12.97 15.12 14.52
CA ARG A 100 12.74 16.02 15.65
C ARG A 100 13.46 17.37 15.52
N HIS A 101 14.52 17.39 14.73
CA HIS A 101 15.35 18.56 14.45
C HIS A 101 15.54 18.77 12.95
N THR A 102 14.54 18.34 12.18
CA THR A 102 14.59 18.42 10.71
C THR A 102 14.82 19.84 10.24
N LYS A 103 15.64 19.98 9.20
CA LYS A 103 15.84 21.22 8.47
C LYS A 103 14.97 21.30 7.21
N ASN A 104 14.29 20.21 6.87
CA ASN A 104 13.39 20.21 5.74
C ASN A 104 12.14 21.01 6.07
N ILE A 105 11.99 22.15 5.42
CA ILE A 105 10.88 23.10 5.62
C ILE A 105 9.54 22.42 5.35
N GLY A 106 9.45 21.56 4.33
CA GLY A 106 8.23 20.82 4.01
C GLY A 106 7.82 19.83 5.10
N LEU A 107 8.79 19.11 5.71
CA LEU A 107 8.50 18.24 6.83
C LEU A 107 8.05 19.01 8.08
N GLN A 108 8.66 20.17 8.35
CA GLN A 108 8.23 21.05 9.44
C GLN A 108 6.78 21.52 9.22
N ALA A 109 6.47 22.01 8.03
CA ALA A 109 5.14 22.47 7.66
C ALA A 109 4.10 21.36 7.74
N LEU A 110 4.43 20.14 7.27
CA LEU A 110 3.52 19.00 7.33
C LEU A 110 3.25 18.55 8.77
N MET A 111 4.27 18.48 9.62
CA MET A 111 4.09 18.18 11.03
C MET A 111 3.20 19.22 11.72
N GLN A 112 3.41 20.50 11.45
CA GLN A 112 2.60 21.59 11.98
C GLN A 112 1.14 21.49 11.50
N ALA A 113 0.90 21.30 10.21
CA ALA A 113 -0.45 21.12 9.63
C ALA A 113 -1.19 19.92 10.21
N CYS A 114 -0.47 18.83 10.51
CA CYS A 114 -1.00 17.64 11.16
C CYS A 114 -1.08 17.73 12.69
N ASN A 115 -0.72 18.86 13.32
CA ASN A 115 -0.63 19.05 14.78
C ASN A 115 0.29 18.03 15.49
N VAL A 116 1.37 17.60 14.82
CA VAL A 116 2.37 16.67 15.39
C VAL A 116 3.51 17.46 16.00
N GLN A 117 3.70 17.30 17.32
CA GLN A 117 4.85 17.90 18.01
C GLN A 117 6.09 17.04 17.73
N PRO A 118 7.23 17.64 17.33
CA PRO A 118 8.45 16.90 16.99
C PRO A 118 8.94 15.97 18.13
N GLU A 119 8.77 16.36 19.39
CA GLU A 119 9.20 15.59 20.56
C GLU A 119 8.41 14.29 20.71
N ASN A 120 7.14 14.28 20.27
CA ASN A 120 6.21 13.17 20.43
C ASN A 120 6.14 12.27 19.19
N ILE A 121 6.94 12.59 18.15
CA ILE A 121 6.87 11.84 16.90
C ILE A 121 7.33 10.38 17.08
N SER A 122 6.60 9.47 16.45
CA SER A 122 6.82 8.03 16.51
C SER A 122 6.51 7.38 15.17
N ALA A 123 6.80 6.09 15.01
CA ALA A 123 6.45 5.32 13.81
C ALA A 123 4.94 5.38 13.51
N TYR A 124 4.08 5.48 14.53
CA TYR A 124 2.64 5.69 14.34
C TYR A 124 2.36 6.94 13.51
N HIS A 125 3.03 8.05 13.81
CA HIS A 125 2.83 9.30 13.04
C HIS A 125 3.28 9.15 11.59
N PHE A 126 4.34 8.39 11.31
CA PHE A 126 4.75 8.11 9.94
C PHE A 126 3.71 7.30 9.18
N GLY A 127 3.19 6.22 9.76
CA GLY A 127 2.26 5.32 9.09
C GLY A 127 0.82 5.82 9.02
N TYR A 128 0.36 6.56 10.04
CA TYR A 128 -1.06 6.88 10.19
C TYR A 128 -1.40 8.38 10.15
N VAL A 129 -0.41 9.26 10.18
CA VAL A 129 -0.63 10.71 10.15
C VAL A 129 0.04 11.34 8.92
N LEU A 130 1.37 11.37 8.86
CA LEU A 130 2.12 12.04 7.79
C LEU A 130 2.08 11.26 6.47
N GLY A 131 2.35 9.96 6.51
CA GLY A 131 2.33 9.09 5.32
C GLY A 131 1.01 9.13 4.56
N PRO A 132 -0.16 8.99 5.23
CA PRO A 132 -1.45 9.13 4.56
C PRO A 132 -1.69 10.47 3.87
N CYS A 133 -1.18 11.59 4.40
CA CYS A 133 -1.26 12.91 3.74
C CYS A 133 -0.45 12.92 2.44
N VAL A 134 0.78 12.43 2.49
CA VAL A 134 1.64 12.28 1.30
C VAL A 134 1.00 11.35 0.27
N ASN A 135 0.50 10.20 0.70
CA ASN A 135 -0.11 9.19 -0.19
C ASN A 135 -1.46 9.64 -0.79
N ALA A 136 -2.15 10.60 -0.17
CA ALA A 136 -3.42 11.11 -0.68
C ALA A 136 -3.27 11.79 -2.05
N THR A 137 -2.15 12.47 -2.31
CA THR A 137 -1.88 13.12 -3.60
C THR A 137 -1.83 12.10 -4.74
N GLY A 138 -1.17 10.96 -4.56
CA GLY A 138 -1.11 9.91 -5.58
C GLY A 138 -2.45 9.22 -5.86
N ARG A 139 -3.50 9.53 -5.10
CA ARG A 139 -4.85 8.99 -5.27
C ARG A 139 -5.84 9.99 -5.87
N LEU A 140 -5.82 11.24 -5.40
CA LEU A 140 -6.80 12.27 -5.75
C LEU A 140 -6.20 13.42 -6.56
N ASP A 141 -4.87 13.49 -6.65
CA ASP A 141 -4.12 14.50 -7.38
C ASP A 141 -2.86 13.87 -8.00
N THR A 142 -1.75 14.57 -8.07
CA THR A 142 -0.47 14.08 -8.56
C THR A 142 0.58 13.96 -7.46
N ALA A 143 1.36 12.89 -7.46
CA ALA A 143 2.48 12.71 -6.52
C ALA A 143 3.53 13.83 -6.59
N ARG A 144 3.54 14.61 -7.67
CA ARG A 144 4.42 15.78 -7.83
C ARG A 144 4.13 16.87 -6.80
N HIS A 145 2.88 16.99 -6.37
CA HIS A 145 2.48 17.96 -5.33
C HIS A 145 3.20 17.63 -4.00
N ALA A 146 3.16 16.37 -3.58
CA ALA A 146 3.90 15.93 -2.39
C ALA A 146 5.44 16.04 -2.57
N LEU A 147 5.97 15.75 -3.76
CA LEU A 147 7.40 15.90 -4.02
C LEU A 147 7.81 17.38 -3.86
N ARG A 148 7.02 18.32 -4.38
CA ARG A 148 7.28 19.75 -4.26
C ARG A 148 7.36 20.21 -2.81
N LEU A 149 6.56 19.63 -1.90
CA LEU A 149 6.65 19.92 -0.46
C LEU A 149 8.06 19.67 0.09
N PHE A 150 8.68 18.54 -0.29
CA PHE A 150 9.99 18.17 0.24
C PHE A 150 11.16 18.90 -0.43
N GLU A 151 10.94 19.47 -1.63
CA GLU A 151 11.95 20.17 -2.41
C GLU A 151 11.94 21.69 -2.20
N THR A 152 10.82 22.28 -1.76
CA THR A 152 10.73 23.72 -1.62
C THR A 152 11.63 24.27 -0.53
N GLY A 153 12.26 25.41 -0.79
CA GLY A 153 13.01 26.21 0.16
C GLY A 153 12.23 27.41 0.71
N GLN A 154 10.92 27.53 0.40
CA GLN A 154 10.08 28.66 0.78
C GLN A 154 9.03 28.24 1.82
N GLU A 155 9.05 28.87 2.99
CA GLU A 155 8.14 28.53 4.10
C GLU A 155 6.67 28.68 3.71
N THR A 156 6.31 29.79 3.05
CA THR A 156 4.93 30.06 2.62
C THR A 156 4.40 28.99 1.66
N GLU A 157 5.20 28.58 0.68
CA GLU A 157 4.85 27.51 -0.26
C GLU A 157 4.71 26.17 0.48
N ALA A 158 5.62 25.86 1.39
CA ALA A 158 5.54 24.62 2.18
C ALA A 158 4.28 24.56 3.04
N GLU A 159 3.90 25.67 3.68
CA GLU A 159 2.66 25.75 4.48
C GLU A 159 1.40 25.59 3.64
N GLU A 160 1.36 26.16 2.43
CA GLU A 160 0.24 26.02 1.49
C GLU A 160 0.11 24.55 1.08
N ILE A 161 1.19 23.96 0.57
CA ILE A 161 1.19 22.55 0.14
C ILE A 161 0.84 21.62 1.31
N ALA A 162 1.40 21.84 2.50
CA ALA A 162 1.12 20.99 3.66
C ALA A 162 -0.37 21.01 4.03
N ARG A 163 -1.03 22.16 3.96
CA ARG A 163 -2.49 22.27 4.16
C ARG A 163 -3.27 21.51 3.09
N ASP A 164 -2.91 21.69 1.83
CA ASP A 164 -3.55 20.98 0.71
C ASP A 164 -3.44 19.45 0.90
N LEU A 165 -2.28 18.95 1.35
CA LEU A 165 -2.09 17.51 1.60
C LEU A 165 -2.98 17.00 2.74
N VAL A 166 -3.16 17.79 3.79
CA VAL A 166 -4.06 17.44 4.90
C VAL A 166 -5.52 17.43 4.44
N ASP A 167 -5.92 18.42 3.66
CA ASP A 167 -7.28 18.54 3.12
C ASP A 167 -7.58 17.39 2.14
N LEU A 168 -6.68 17.06 1.23
CA LEU A 168 -6.79 15.89 0.34
C LEU A 168 -6.91 14.57 1.12
N ASN A 169 -6.15 14.44 2.20
CA ASN A 169 -6.24 13.25 3.04
C ASN A 169 -7.58 13.19 3.78
N GLN A 170 -8.12 14.31 4.20
CA GLN A 170 -9.44 14.38 4.82
C GLN A 170 -10.54 14.02 3.81
N GLU A 171 -10.50 14.58 2.61
CA GLU A 171 -11.40 14.23 1.51
C GLU A 171 -11.34 12.72 1.20
N ARG A 172 -10.14 12.16 1.06
CA ARG A 172 -9.94 10.73 0.85
C ARG A 172 -10.60 9.89 1.96
N LYS A 173 -10.49 10.31 3.23
CA LYS A 173 -11.14 9.62 4.36
C LYS A 173 -12.66 9.66 4.23
N GLU A 174 -13.22 10.81 3.92
CA GLU A 174 -14.66 11.00 3.77
C GLU A 174 -15.23 10.17 2.61
N LEU A 175 -14.58 10.23 1.44
CA LEU A 175 -14.96 9.41 0.29
C LEU A 175 -14.84 7.91 0.59
N THR A 176 -13.82 7.49 1.36
CA THR A 176 -13.66 6.09 1.77
C THR A 176 -14.81 5.67 2.69
N LEU A 177 -15.17 6.50 3.67
CA LEU A 177 -16.30 6.21 4.59
C LEU A 177 -17.62 6.10 3.84
N GLN A 178 -17.90 7.04 2.93
CA GLN A 178 -19.11 7.00 2.09
C GLN A 178 -19.13 5.71 1.24
N GLY A 179 -18.03 5.36 0.60
CA GLY A 179 -17.92 4.13 -0.18
C GLY A 179 -18.09 2.86 0.66
N VAL A 180 -17.61 2.84 1.90
CA VAL A 180 -17.81 1.72 2.83
C VAL A 180 -19.29 1.59 3.21
N GLU A 181 -20.00 2.69 3.51
CA GLU A 181 -21.44 2.65 3.82
C GLU A 181 -22.26 2.20 2.60
N MET A 182 -21.91 2.64 1.39
CA MET A 182 -22.52 2.14 0.15
C MET A 182 -22.30 0.63 -0.02
N ALA A 183 -21.08 0.15 0.23
CA ALA A 183 -20.73 -1.26 0.12
C ALA A 183 -21.48 -2.12 1.15
N LYS A 184 -21.59 -1.66 2.40
CA LYS A 184 -22.38 -2.33 3.46
C LYS A 184 -23.84 -2.46 3.07
N LYS A 185 -24.46 -1.35 2.64
CA LYS A 185 -25.85 -1.35 2.18
C LYS A 185 -26.07 -2.33 1.02
N LEU A 186 -25.14 -2.38 0.09
CA LEU A 186 -25.18 -3.33 -1.02
C LEU A 186 -25.10 -4.78 -0.53
N CYS A 187 -24.24 -5.07 0.46
CA CYS A 187 -24.14 -6.40 1.07
C CYS A 187 -25.45 -6.80 1.76
N GLU A 188 -26.07 -5.90 2.51
CA GLU A 188 -27.30 -6.15 3.29
C GLU A 188 -28.55 -6.31 2.40
N GLU A 189 -28.67 -5.50 1.34
CA GLU A 189 -29.86 -5.45 0.46
C GLU A 189 -29.72 -6.34 -0.78
N GLY A 190 -28.49 -6.68 -1.19
CA GLY A 190 -28.19 -7.30 -2.48
C GLY A 190 -28.04 -8.81 -2.48
N GLY A 191 -28.29 -9.52 -1.37
CA GLY A 191 -28.18 -10.98 -1.29
C GLY A 191 -26.75 -11.51 -1.38
N TYR A 192 -25.78 -10.77 -0.81
CA TYR A 192 -24.36 -11.13 -0.79
C TYR A 192 -23.96 -11.97 0.44
N GLU A 193 -24.89 -12.22 1.35
CA GLU A 193 -24.61 -12.89 2.63
C GLU A 193 -24.02 -14.30 2.44
N ASN A 194 -24.41 -14.97 1.37
CA ASN A 194 -23.95 -16.33 1.04
C ASN A 194 -22.76 -16.39 0.08
N ASP A 195 -22.30 -15.24 -0.43
CA ASP A 195 -21.16 -15.19 -1.34
C ASP A 195 -19.86 -15.36 -0.54
N PRO A 196 -19.09 -16.44 -0.70
CA PRO A 196 -17.79 -16.58 -0.05
C PRO A 196 -16.78 -15.52 -0.52
N VAL A 197 -16.92 -14.97 -1.73
CA VAL A 197 -16.15 -13.87 -2.27
C VAL A 197 -17.07 -12.70 -2.59
N LEU A 198 -16.91 -11.57 -1.94
CA LEU A 198 -17.73 -10.39 -2.17
C LEU A 198 -17.27 -9.64 -3.42
N VAL A 199 -18.13 -9.52 -4.42
CA VAL A 199 -17.89 -8.73 -5.65
C VAL A 199 -18.87 -7.57 -5.67
N LEU A 200 -18.42 -6.39 -5.27
CA LEU A 200 -19.25 -5.22 -5.01
C LEU A 200 -19.04 -4.18 -6.13
N PHE A 201 -20.08 -3.90 -6.91
CA PHE A 201 -20.02 -2.87 -7.95
C PHE A 201 -20.56 -1.55 -7.42
N LEU A 202 -19.69 -0.57 -7.27
CA LEU A 202 -19.93 0.78 -6.76
C LEU A 202 -19.57 1.79 -7.86
N PRO A 203 -20.44 2.00 -8.84
CA PRO A 203 -20.10 2.73 -10.08
C PRO A 203 -19.71 4.19 -9.86
N ASP A 204 -20.19 4.83 -8.79
CA ASP A 204 -19.96 6.25 -8.50
C ASP A 204 -18.75 6.49 -7.58
N VAL A 205 -18.06 5.43 -7.15
CA VAL A 205 -16.86 5.52 -6.31
C VAL A 205 -15.64 5.75 -7.18
N HIS A 206 -14.75 6.66 -6.75
CA HIS A 206 -13.50 6.91 -7.46
C HIS A 206 -12.57 5.69 -7.41
N GLU A 207 -11.97 5.32 -8.55
CA GLU A 207 -11.16 4.10 -8.69
C GLU A 207 -9.99 4.01 -7.70
N SER A 208 -9.38 5.14 -7.35
CA SER A 208 -8.20 5.19 -6.46
C SER A 208 -8.47 4.81 -5.01
N ILE A 209 -9.76 4.85 -4.57
CA ILE A 209 -10.16 4.47 -3.22
C ILE A 209 -10.83 3.09 -3.15
N ALA A 210 -11.13 2.46 -4.27
CA ALA A 210 -11.74 1.12 -4.32
C ALA A 210 -10.98 0.10 -3.46
N GLY A 211 -9.65 0.13 -3.54
CA GLY A 211 -8.79 -0.74 -2.73
C GLY A 211 -8.86 -0.48 -1.22
N LEU A 212 -9.11 0.77 -0.80
CA LEU A 212 -9.28 1.11 0.62
C LEU A 212 -10.62 0.62 1.15
N ILE A 213 -11.67 0.75 0.35
CA ILE A 213 -13.00 0.20 0.65
C ILE A 213 -12.92 -1.32 0.75
N ALA A 214 -12.24 -1.98 -0.20
CA ALA A 214 -12.06 -3.43 -0.19
C ALA A 214 -11.37 -3.93 1.10
N VAL A 215 -10.33 -3.20 1.60
CA VAL A 215 -9.71 -3.52 2.89
C VAL A 215 -10.72 -3.47 4.03
N ARG A 216 -11.51 -2.40 4.13
CA ARG A 216 -12.49 -2.22 5.21
C ARG A 216 -13.60 -3.26 5.19
N ILE A 217 -14.13 -3.55 4.02
CA ILE A 217 -15.16 -4.59 3.86
C ILE A 217 -14.61 -5.97 4.17
N ARG A 218 -13.38 -6.30 3.71
CA ARG A 218 -12.70 -7.52 4.09
C ARG A 218 -12.55 -7.68 5.61
N GLU A 219 -12.14 -6.61 6.31
CA GLU A 219 -12.02 -6.61 7.77
C GLU A 219 -13.36 -6.84 8.48
N MET A 220 -14.45 -6.27 7.96
CA MET A 220 -15.78 -6.40 8.54
C MET A 220 -16.41 -7.78 8.35
N TYR A 221 -16.25 -8.36 7.14
CA TYR A 221 -16.94 -9.60 6.76
C TYR A 221 -16.01 -10.83 6.80
N ASN A 222 -14.72 -10.64 7.02
CA ASN A 222 -13.67 -11.68 6.96
C ASN A 222 -13.73 -12.55 5.70
N ARG A 223 -13.94 -11.91 4.56
CA ARG A 223 -14.06 -12.56 3.24
C ARG A 223 -13.17 -11.86 2.21
N PRO A 224 -12.71 -12.58 1.18
CA PRO A 224 -12.12 -11.92 0.01
C PRO A 224 -13.11 -10.96 -0.62
N VAL A 225 -12.65 -9.77 -1.00
CA VAL A 225 -13.51 -8.68 -1.51
C VAL A 225 -12.91 -8.10 -2.79
N PHE A 226 -13.71 -7.96 -3.82
CA PHE A 226 -13.47 -7.12 -4.98
C PHE A 226 -14.42 -5.92 -4.94
N VAL A 227 -13.88 -4.72 -4.95
CA VAL A 227 -14.64 -3.49 -5.18
C VAL A 227 -14.40 -3.03 -6.60
N LEU A 228 -15.47 -2.95 -7.36
CA LEU A 228 -15.49 -2.58 -8.77
C LEU A 228 -16.09 -1.18 -8.92
N THR A 229 -15.50 -0.35 -9.78
CA THR A 229 -15.96 1.01 -10.05
C THR A 229 -15.97 1.29 -11.55
N ARG A 230 -16.70 2.31 -12.00
CA ARG A 230 -16.58 2.79 -13.37
C ARG A 230 -15.26 3.52 -13.56
N GLY A 231 -14.49 3.09 -14.55
CA GLY A 231 -13.33 3.79 -15.06
C GLY A 231 -13.61 4.42 -16.42
N GLU A 232 -12.63 5.09 -16.99
CA GLU A 232 -12.75 5.71 -18.32
C GLU A 232 -13.01 4.69 -19.45
N GLU A 233 -12.43 3.49 -19.35
CA GLU A 233 -12.49 2.45 -20.38
C GLU A 233 -13.20 1.17 -19.87
N GLY A 234 -14.31 1.31 -19.14
CA GLY A 234 -15.04 0.19 -18.56
C GLY A 234 -14.93 0.12 -17.05
N VAL A 235 -15.12 -1.06 -16.49
CA VAL A 235 -15.08 -1.25 -15.03
C VAL A 235 -13.65 -1.60 -14.58
N LYS A 236 -13.18 -0.92 -13.55
CA LYS A 236 -11.93 -1.24 -12.84
C LYS A 236 -12.23 -1.82 -11.48
N GLY A 237 -11.38 -2.71 -11.00
CA GLY A 237 -11.57 -3.34 -9.69
C GLY A 237 -10.29 -3.48 -8.90
N SER A 238 -10.46 -3.42 -7.59
CA SER A 238 -9.41 -3.72 -6.61
C SER A 238 -9.87 -4.83 -5.69
N GLY A 239 -9.08 -5.89 -5.59
CA GLY A 239 -9.32 -7.03 -4.70
C GLY A 239 -8.43 -7.01 -3.47
N ARG A 240 -8.97 -7.50 -2.34
CA ARG A 240 -8.24 -7.75 -1.09
C ARG A 240 -8.66 -9.08 -0.51
N SER A 241 -7.67 -9.90 -0.11
CA SER A 241 -7.89 -11.27 0.32
C SER A 241 -7.75 -11.48 1.82
N THR A 242 -8.25 -12.65 2.24
CA THR A 242 -7.88 -13.33 3.49
C THR A 242 -6.73 -14.31 3.23
N GLU A 243 -6.07 -14.80 4.29
CA GLU A 243 -4.89 -15.65 4.18
C GLU A 243 -5.15 -16.97 3.42
N ASN A 244 -6.37 -17.51 3.53
CA ASN A 244 -6.74 -18.79 2.95
C ASN A 244 -7.20 -18.73 1.48
N TYR A 245 -7.14 -17.54 0.85
CA TYR A 245 -7.62 -17.35 -0.51
C TYR A 245 -6.62 -16.59 -1.37
N SER A 246 -6.14 -17.21 -2.44
CA SER A 246 -5.27 -16.55 -3.42
C SER A 246 -6.09 -15.80 -4.47
N MET A 247 -6.10 -14.46 -4.39
CA MET A 247 -6.79 -13.62 -5.39
C MET A 247 -6.34 -13.94 -6.82
N TYR A 248 -5.03 -13.95 -7.05
CA TYR A 248 -4.47 -14.12 -8.38
C TYR A 248 -4.84 -15.48 -9.00
N GLU A 249 -4.66 -16.58 -8.26
CA GLU A 249 -4.96 -17.92 -8.76
C GLU A 249 -6.43 -18.10 -9.10
N ASN A 250 -7.32 -17.61 -8.23
CA ASN A 250 -8.76 -17.72 -8.49
C ASN A 250 -9.21 -16.81 -9.65
N MET A 251 -8.59 -15.63 -9.83
CA MET A 251 -8.84 -14.78 -10.99
C MET A 251 -8.39 -15.44 -12.31
N CYS A 252 -7.33 -16.24 -12.30
CA CYS A 252 -6.93 -16.99 -13.50
C CYS A 252 -8.05 -17.90 -14.02
N GLY A 253 -8.88 -18.46 -13.12
CA GLY A 253 -10.09 -19.22 -13.49
C GLY A 253 -11.21 -18.40 -14.14
N CYS A 254 -11.10 -17.07 -14.13
CA CYS A 254 -12.05 -16.12 -14.71
C CYS A 254 -11.43 -15.26 -15.83
N ALA A 255 -10.23 -15.60 -16.29
CA ALA A 255 -9.39 -14.75 -17.16
C ALA A 255 -10.12 -14.23 -18.42
N GLU A 256 -11.02 -15.03 -19.01
CA GLU A 256 -11.77 -14.67 -20.21
C GLU A 256 -12.78 -13.52 -20.00
N LEU A 257 -13.10 -13.18 -18.74
CA LEU A 257 -14.02 -12.09 -18.42
C LEU A 257 -13.32 -10.74 -18.32
N PHE A 258 -11.99 -10.73 -18.19
CA PHE A 258 -11.19 -9.53 -17.98
C PHE A 258 -10.56 -9.03 -19.28
N THR A 259 -10.44 -7.72 -19.40
CA THR A 259 -9.60 -7.08 -20.42
C THR A 259 -8.15 -6.98 -19.92
N LYS A 260 -7.96 -6.81 -18.60
CA LYS A 260 -6.66 -6.77 -17.95
C LYS A 260 -6.81 -7.21 -16.49
N PHE A 261 -5.88 -7.99 -16.00
CA PHE A 261 -5.82 -8.34 -14.58
C PHE A 261 -4.39 -8.67 -14.14
N GLY A 262 -4.16 -8.60 -12.84
CA GLY A 262 -2.90 -8.97 -12.22
C GLY A 262 -2.94 -8.80 -10.71
N GLY A 263 -1.96 -9.35 -10.01
CA GLY A 263 -1.88 -9.22 -8.57
C GLY A 263 -1.06 -10.32 -7.92
N HIS A 264 -1.26 -10.42 -6.63
CA HIS A 264 -0.63 -11.37 -5.71
C HIS A 264 -1.72 -12.11 -4.91
N PRO A 265 -1.37 -13.11 -4.09
CA PRO A 265 -2.37 -13.80 -3.28
C PRO A 265 -3.26 -12.87 -2.45
N MET A 266 -2.71 -11.82 -1.84
CA MET A 266 -3.43 -10.93 -0.91
C MET A 266 -4.11 -9.72 -1.56
N ALA A 267 -3.75 -9.36 -2.79
CA ALA A 267 -4.29 -8.18 -3.46
C ALA A 267 -4.22 -8.33 -4.97
N ALA A 268 -5.27 -7.87 -5.66
CA ALA A 268 -5.32 -7.90 -7.11
C ALA A 268 -6.01 -6.67 -7.69
N GLY A 269 -5.68 -6.39 -8.96
CA GLY A 269 -6.34 -5.38 -9.78
C GLY A 269 -6.90 -6.01 -11.05
N LEU A 270 -8.01 -5.48 -11.53
CA LEU A 270 -8.63 -5.98 -12.75
C LEU A 270 -9.34 -4.87 -13.53
N SER A 271 -9.57 -5.14 -14.82
CA SER A 271 -10.47 -4.35 -15.66
C SER A 271 -11.35 -5.31 -16.45
N LEU A 272 -12.64 -4.99 -16.60
CA LEU A 272 -13.59 -5.80 -17.34
C LEU A 272 -14.71 -4.94 -17.95
N PRO A 273 -15.40 -5.43 -19.00
CA PRO A 273 -16.64 -4.83 -19.49
C PRO A 273 -17.74 -4.89 -18.42
N GLU A 274 -18.59 -3.85 -18.34
CA GLU A 274 -19.65 -3.77 -17.31
C GLU A 274 -20.63 -4.96 -17.40
N GLU A 275 -20.92 -5.45 -18.59
CA GLU A 275 -21.76 -6.65 -18.82
C GLU A 275 -21.17 -7.95 -18.25
N ASN A 276 -19.91 -7.96 -17.89
CA ASN A 276 -19.25 -9.12 -17.29
C ASN A 276 -19.23 -9.08 -15.75
N VAL A 277 -19.67 -7.99 -15.10
CA VAL A 277 -19.64 -7.86 -13.63
C VAL A 277 -20.39 -9.00 -12.94
N GLU A 278 -21.64 -9.24 -13.33
CA GLU A 278 -22.45 -10.32 -12.74
C GLU A 278 -21.94 -11.73 -13.12
N LYS A 279 -21.38 -11.89 -14.31
CA LYS A 279 -20.75 -13.15 -14.71
C LYS A 279 -19.52 -13.43 -13.86
N PHE A 280 -18.72 -12.40 -13.58
CA PHE A 280 -17.55 -12.49 -12.70
C PHE A 280 -17.96 -12.86 -11.29
N ARG A 281 -18.95 -12.15 -10.69
CA ARG A 281 -19.46 -12.47 -9.35
C ARG A 281 -19.89 -13.94 -9.26
N ARG A 282 -20.67 -14.42 -10.22
CA ARG A 282 -21.12 -15.81 -10.23
C ARG A 282 -19.97 -16.79 -10.35
N LYS A 283 -19.11 -16.59 -11.36
CA LYS A 283 -18.04 -17.56 -11.66
C LYS A 283 -16.99 -17.64 -10.56
N ILE A 284 -16.60 -16.51 -9.95
CA ILE A 284 -15.60 -16.50 -8.87
C ILE A 284 -16.13 -17.20 -7.61
N ASN A 285 -17.43 -17.12 -7.34
CA ASN A 285 -18.08 -17.80 -6.23
C ASN A 285 -18.34 -19.29 -6.49
N GLU A 286 -18.73 -19.67 -7.71
CA GLU A 286 -18.87 -21.07 -8.12
C GLU A 286 -17.54 -21.84 -8.02
N ASN A 287 -16.43 -21.20 -8.31
CA ASN A 287 -15.09 -21.78 -8.28
C ASN A 287 -14.37 -21.57 -6.94
N CYS A 288 -15.02 -20.98 -5.94
CA CYS A 288 -14.39 -20.63 -4.67
C CYS A 288 -14.00 -21.88 -3.87
N PRO A 289 -12.72 -22.05 -3.50
CA PRO A 289 -12.27 -23.21 -2.74
C PRO A 289 -12.55 -23.07 -1.24
N LEU A 290 -12.96 -21.89 -0.74
CA LEU A 290 -13.15 -21.62 0.67
C LEU A 290 -14.29 -22.46 1.28
N THR A 291 -14.01 -23.09 2.39
CA THR A 291 -15.01 -23.73 3.26
C THR A 291 -15.65 -22.72 4.21
N VAL A 292 -16.79 -23.09 4.82
CA VAL A 292 -17.45 -22.25 5.82
C VAL A 292 -16.54 -21.97 7.03
N GLU A 293 -15.68 -22.90 7.38
CA GLU A 293 -14.73 -22.79 8.49
C GLU A 293 -13.63 -21.75 8.17
N GLU A 294 -13.13 -21.71 6.94
CA GLU A 294 -12.07 -20.81 6.50
C GLU A 294 -12.52 -19.33 6.34
N VAL A 295 -13.82 -19.07 6.32
CA VAL A 295 -14.37 -17.70 6.37
C VAL A 295 -14.58 -17.21 7.81
N CYS A 296 -14.48 -18.08 8.82
CA CYS A 296 -14.47 -17.67 10.21
C CYS A 296 -13.12 -17.03 10.58
N PRO A 297 -13.10 -15.91 11.30
CA PRO A 297 -11.83 -15.33 11.73
C PRO A 297 -11.12 -16.23 12.74
N ASP A 298 -9.85 -16.51 12.50
CA ASP A 298 -8.98 -17.20 13.45
C ASP A 298 -8.55 -16.23 14.56
N ILE A 299 -8.58 -16.72 15.80
CA ILE A 299 -8.04 -16.00 16.95
C ILE A 299 -6.70 -16.62 17.30
N HIS A 300 -5.61 -15.93 16.97
CA HIS A 300 -4.28 -16.34 17.35
C HIS A 300 -3.99 -15.94 18.79
N ILE A 301 -3.66 -16.92 19.63
CA ILE A 301 -3.30 -16.72 21.03
C ILE A 301 -1.80 -16.93 21.17
N ASP A 302 -1.05 -15.86 21.38
CA ASP A 302 0.42 -15.92 21.50
C ASP A 302 0.87 -16.68 22.74
N MET A 303 0.14 -16.54 23.84
CA MET A 303 0.50 -17.19 25.11
C MET A 303 -0.70 -17.34 26.05
N ALA A 304 -0.84 -18.50 26.66
CA ALA A 304 -1.70 -18.67 27.82
C ALA A 304 -1.01 -18.09 29.07
N MET A 305 -1.59 -17.04 29.65
CA MET A 305 -1.01 -16.36 30.81
C MET A 305 -2.03 -16.27 31.95
N PRO A 306 -1.66 -16.68 33.19
CA PRO A 306 -2.50 -16.44 34.36
C PRO A 306 -2.74 -14.96 34.58
N VAL A 307 -3.95 -14.56 34.99
CA VAL A 307 -4.33 -13.14 35.19
C VAL A 307 -3.38 -12.42 36.16
N GLY A 308 -2.84 -13.13 37.16
CA GLY A 308 -1.89 -12.55 38.12
C GLY A 308 -0.55 -12.09 37.53
N TYR A 309 -0.22 -12.49 36.27
CA TYR A 309 0.96 -12.01 35.55
C TYR A 309 0.68 -10.77 34.70
N ALA A 310 -0.59 -10.38 34.52
CA ALA A 310 -0.94 -9.16 33.82
C ALA A 310 -0.67 -7.98 34.75
N SER A 311 0.38 -7.19 34.45
CA SER A 311 0.68 -5.94 35.12
C SER A 311 0.65 -4.78 34.14
N THR A 312 0.49 -3.57 34.64
CA THR A 312 0.55 -2.34 33.84
C THR A 312 1.97 -1.75 33.78
N GLU A 313 2.96 -2.44 34.34
CA GLU A 313 4.38 -2.05 34.32
C GLU A 313 5.14 -2.71 33.15
#